data_4324757d51879327e39444c62c470e79
#
_entry.id   4324757d51879327e39444c62c470e79
#
_cell.length_a   1.000
_cell.length_b   1.000
_cell.length_c   1.000
_cell.angle_alpha   90.00
_cell.angle_beta   90.00
_cell.angle_gamma   90.00
#
_symmetry.space_group_name_H-M   'P 1'
#
loop_
_entity.id
_entity.type
_entity.pdbx_description
1 polymer ?
#
loop_
_entity_poly.entity_id
_entity_poly.type
_entity_poly.pdbx_seq_one_letter_code
_entity_poly.pdbx_strand_id
1 'polypeptide(L)'
;MKNTITFAPLALACLLLSACSHSHDQTEQPSTESYLSLGEFPASRDVAKDIPVARYDEIFITKDVSTDNRKDGQIIRKALTEPFRVGLQAVATPVFNADGTSRMVLKGTFNCFTRQYSPSSDPQMSIHLTRTYNLLLEEKAHPGDRLAVRIQGCTKDTKEPPVMLVKEVPPNH
;
A
#
# COMPACT_ATOMS: atom_id res chain seq x y z
N MET A 1 -75.83 31.85 -19.07
CA MET A 1 -74.92 30.69 -19.16
C MET A 1 -73.54 31.21 -18.71
N LYS A 2 -73.13 30.82 -17.53
CA LYS A 2 -71.89 31.27 -16.89
C LYS A 2 -70.86 30.19 -17.04
N ASN A 3 -69.76 30.47 -17.79
CA ASN A 3 -68.61 29.58 -17.89
C ASN A 3 -67.60 30.01 -16.83
N THR A 4 -67.41 29.16 -15.88
CA THR A 4 -66.36 29.31 -14.83
C THR A 4 -65.11 28.65 -15.32
N ILE A 5 -64.02 29.40 -15.55
CA ILE A 5 -62.71 28.89 -15.91
C ILE A 5 -61.94 28.73 -14.60
N THR A 6 -61.62 27.52 -14.25
CA THR A 6 -60.79 27.17 -13.07
C THR A 6 -59.32 27.17 -13.49
N PHE A 7 -58.54 28.12 -12.93
CA PHE A 7 -57.10 28.12 -13.05
C PHE A 7 -56.48 27.14 -12.01
N ALA A 8 -55.78 26.15 -12.45
CA ALA A 8 -54.93 25.32 -11.61
C ALA A 8 -53.57 26.02 -11.41
N PRO A 9 -53.02 26.08 -10.21
CA PRO A 9 -51.68 26.61 -9.98
C PRO A 9 -50.62 25.61 -10.42
N LEU A 10 -49.79 26.06 -11.35
CA LEU A 10 -48.59 25.34 -11.77
C LEU A 10 -47.54 25.42 -10.65
N ALA A 11 -47.35 24.33 -9.90
CA ALA A 11 -46.29 24.20 -8.91
C ALA A 11 -44.94 24.10 -9.63
N LEU A 12 -44.19 25.18 -9.59
CA LEU A 12 -42.81 25.23 -10.10
C LEU A 12 -41.88 24.49 -9.10
N ALA A 13 -41.63 23.22 -9.35
CA ALA A 13 -40.64 22.45 -8.61
C ALA A 13 -39.22 22.91 -9.01
N CYS A 14 -38.61 23.75 -8.21
CA CYS A 14 -37.18 24.03 -8.26
C CYS A 14 -36.40 22.78 -7.87
N LEU A 15 -35.97 22.01 -8.84
CA LEU A 15 -34.94 20.99 -8.68
C LEU A 15 -33.60 21.70 -8.47
N LEU A 16 -33.26 21.90 -7.22
CA LEU A 16 -31.90 22.21 -6.80
C LEU A 16 -31.04 20.97 -7.05
N LEU A 17 -30.42 20.92 -8.23
CA LEU A 17 -29.29 20.04 -8.52
C LEU A 17 -28.11 20.49 -7.66
N SER A 18 -28.06 19.97 -6.43
CA SER A 18 -26.83 19.98 -5.65
C SER A 18 -25.84 19.08 -6.38
N ALA A 19 -24.99 19.71 -7.19
CA ALA A 19 -23.80 19.08 -7.71
C ALA A 19 -22.88 18.80 -6.51
N CYS A 20 -23.09 17.66 -5.85
CA CYS A 20 -22.08 17.07 -5.00
C CYS A 20 -20.90 16.72 -5.89
N SER A 21 -19.90 17.58 -5.90
CA SER A 21 -18.56 17.24 -6.35
C SER A 21 -18.07 16.12 -5.41
N HIS A 22 -18.39 14.89 -5.76
CA HIS A 22 -17.70 13.75 -5.20
C HIS A 22 -16.28 13.80 -5.77
N SER A 23 -15.37 14.41 -5.00
CA SER A 23 -13.98 14.05 -5.09
C SER A 23 -13.93 12.56 -4.79
N HIS A 24 -13.76 11.75 -5.82
CA HIS A 24 -13.43 10.35 -5.68
C HIS A 24 -12.08 10.27 -5.00
N ASP A 25 -12.08 10.40 -3.68
CA ASP A 25 -11.01 9.99 -2.79
C ASP A 25 -11.10 8.45 -2.73
N GLN A 26 -10.70 7.81 -3.82
CA GLN A 26 -10.62 6.35 -3.86
C GLN A 26 -9.29 5.96 -3.30
N THR A 27 -9.37 5.33 -2.28
CA THR A 27 -9.24 3.99 -1.74
C THR A 27 -8.12 3.96 -0.74
N GLU A 28 -8.45 4.17 0.52
CA GLU A 28 -7.71 3.55 1.60
C GLU A 28 -7.84 2.04 1.37
N GLN A 29 -6.75 1.44 0.95
CA GLN A 29 -6.64 -0.01 0.89
C GLN A 29 -6.91 -0.52 2.30
N PRO A 30 -7.90 -1.40 2.53
CA PRO A 30 -8.19 -1.89 3.86
C PRO A 30 -6.90 -2.43 4.45
N SER A 31 -6.60 -2.03 5.68
CA SER A 31 -5.41 -2.46 6.41
C SER A 31 -5.55 -3.95 6.76
N THR A 32 -5.33 -4.79 5.76
CA THR A 32 -5.39 -6.23 5.95
C THR A 32 -4.07 -6.64 6.59
N GLU A 33 -4.14 -6.90 7.88
CA GLU A 33 -3.03 -7.51 8.59
C GLU A 33 -2.74 -8.89 8.00
N SER A 34 -1.48 -9.15 7.73
CA SER A 34 -1.06 -10.43 7.15
C SER A 34 0.22 -10.94 7.81
N TYR A 35 0.35 -12.26 7.85
CA TYR A 35 1.49 -12.95 8.43
C TYR A 35 2.18 -13.79 7.37
N LEU A 36 3.53 -13.73 7.37
CA LEU A 36 4.38 -14.61 6.58
C LEU A 36 5.22 -15.43 7.55
N SER A 37 4.95 -16.73 7.65
CA SER A 37 5.72 -17.63 8.51
C SER A 37 7.15 -17.75 8.00
N LEU A 38 8.10 -17.66 8.91
CA LEU A 38 9.53 -17.92 8.67
C LEU A 38 9.92 -19.36 9.07
N GLY A 39 8.99 -20.09 9.70
CA GLY A 39 9.24 -21.41 10.25
C GLY A 39 9.92 -21.38 11.62
N GLU A 40 10.56 -22.48 11.97
CA GLU A 40 11.25 -22.64 13.24
C GLU A 40 12.67 -22.07 13.19
N PHE A 41 13.08 -21.39 14.26
CA PHE A 41 14.44 -20.92 14.42
C PHE A 41 15.39 -22.11 14.53
N PRO A 42 16.49 -22.15 13.74
CA PRO A 42 17.35 -23.31 13.63
C PRO A 42 18.06 -23.67 14.94
N ALA A 43 18.33 -24.95 15.12
CA ALA A 43 18.96 -25.47 16.33
C ALA A 43 20.42 -25.03 16.50
N SER A 44 21.12 -24.78 15.40
CA SER A 44 22.53 -24.37 15.41
C SER A 44 22.89 -23.53 14.19
N ARG A 45 24.07 -22.91 14.24
CA ARG A 45 24.63 -22.14 13.12
C ARG A 45 24.83 -22.99 11.86
N ASP A 46 25.19 -24.26 11.99
CA ASP A 46 25.53 -25.12 10.86
C ASP A 46 24.32 -25.47 9.98
N VAL A 47 23.13 -25.42 10.54
CA VAL A 47 21.88 -25.66 9.81
C VAL A 47 21.14 -24.35 9.49
N ALA A 48 21.64 -23.21 9.93
CA ALA A 48 21.06 -21.92 9.69
C ALA A 48 21.23 -21.52 8.21
N LYS A 49 20.15 -21.02 7.62
CA LYS A 49 20.13 -20.52 6.24
C LYS A 49 19.35 -19.22 6.19
N ASP A 50 19.74 -18.38 5.28
CA ASP A 50 18.98 -17.20 4.92
C ASP A 50 17.62 -17.58 4.31
N ILE A 51 16.57 -16.93 4.77
CA ILE A 51 15.20 -17.18 4.34
C ILE A 51 14.77 -15.97 3.50
N PRO A 52 14.58 -16.11 2.17
CA PRO A 52 14.03 -15.04 1.36
C PRO A 52 12.57 -14.81 1.73
N VAL A 53 12.22 -13.56 1.98
CA VAL A 53 10.87 -13.14 2.38
C VAL A 53 10.37 -12.13 1.36
N ALA A 54 9.41 -12.54 0.55
CA ALA A 54 8.85 -11.68 -0.47
C ALA A 54 7.33 -11.80 -0.51
N ARG A 55 6.65 -10.66 -0.42
CA ARG A 55 5.23 -10.52 -0.65
C ARG A 55 4.97 -9.14 -1.21
N TYR A 56 4.78 -9.05 -2.51
CA TYR A 56 4.54 -7.78 -3.19
C TYR A 56 3.62 -7.98 -4.39
N ASP A 57 2.94 -6.89 -4.73
CA ASP A 57 2.22 -6.74 -5.98
C ASP A 57 3.01 -5.78 -6.89
N GLU A 58 2.98 -6.01 -8.19
CA GLU A 58 3.58 -5.11 -9.16
C GLU A 58 2.49 -4.23 -9.76
N ILE A 59 2.64 -2.93 -9.62
CA ILE A 59 1.75 -1.93 -10.20
C ILE A 59 2.54 -1.03 -11.15
N PHE A 60 1.85 -0.38 -12.08
CA PHE A 60 2.47 0.64 -12.93
C PHE A 60 2.16 2.02 -12.34
N ILE A 61 3.21 2.77 -12.07
CA ILE A 61 3.10 4.14 -11.57
C ILE A 61 3.47 5.14 -12.66
N THR A 62 2.78 6.27 -12.70
CA THR A 62 3.16 7.38 -13.55
C THR A 62 4.28 8.16 -12.87
N LYS A 63 5.44 8.18 -13.51
CA LYS A 63 6.63 8.87 -13.00
C LYS A 63 6.73 10.30 -13.52
N ASP A 64 6.36 10.48 -14.78
CA ASP A 64 6.47 11.76 -15.45
C ASP A 64 5.43 11.87 -16.57
N VAL A 65 5.17 13.09 -17.02
CA VAL A 65 4.30 13.36 -18.16
C VAL A 65 5.04 14.26 -19.15
N SER A 66 5.44 13.69 -20.27
CA SER A 66 6.02 14.47 -21.35
C SER A 66 4.92 15.17 -22.15
N THR A 67 5.14 16.45 -22.48
CA THR A 67 4.25 17.23 -23.32
C THR A 67 4.93 17.51 -24.67
N ASP A 68 4.29 17.07 -25.73
CA ASP A 68 4.74 17.33 -27.10
C ASP A 68 3.79 18.32 -27.76
N ASN A 69 4.30 19.50 -28.12
CA ASN A 69 3.56 20.53 -28.83
C ASN A 69 3.76 20.35 -30.33
N ARG A 70 2.77 19.83 -31.00
CA ARG A 70 2.82 19.68 -32.45
C ARG A 70 2.66 21.02 -33.18
N LYS A 71 3.21 21.09 -34.39
CA LYS A 71 3.15 22.30 -35.25
C LYS A 71 1.72 22.68 -35.66
N ASP A 72 0.77 21.74 -35.52
CA ASP A 72 -0.67 21.97 -35.76
C ASP A 72 -1.43 22.50 -34.53
N GLY A 73 -0.72 22.86 -33.46
CA GLY A 73 -1.30 23.35 -32.21
C GLY A 73 -1.87 22.29 -31.31
N GLN A 74 -1.76 21.00 -31.67
CA GLN A 74 -2.16 19.90 -30.79
C GLN A 74 -1.13 19.69 -29.70
N ILE A 75 -1.59 19.54 -28.47
CA ILE A 75 -0.78 19.17 -27.31
C ILE A 75 -1.00 17.69 -27.04
N ILE A 76 0.07 16.90 -27.22
CA ILE A 76 0.05 15.48 -26.86
C ILE A 76 0.77 15.32 -25.54
N ARG A 77 0.07 14.72 -24.57
CA ARG A 77 0.62 14.35 -23.29
C ARG A 77 0.83 12.83 -23.26
N LYS A 78 2.02 12.40 -22.90
CA LYS A 78 2.37 10.98 -22.73
C LYS A 78 2.78 10.75 -21.28
N ALA A 79 2.06 9.88 -20.61
CA ALA A 79 2.48 9.39 -19.30
C ALA A 79 3.66 8.43 -19.47
N LEU A 80 4.74 8.70 -18.75
CA LEU A 80 5.85 7.76 -18.60
C LEU A 80 5.55 6.90 -17.38
N THR A 81 5.26 5.62 -17.61
CA THR A 81 4.97 4.66 -16.53
C THR A 81 6.15 3.73 -16.32
N GLU A 82 6.37 3.35 -15.07
CA GLU A 82 7.35 2.32 -14.70
C GLU A 82 6.71 1.31 -13.73
N PRO A 83 7.16 0.03 -13.75
CA PRO A 83 6.72 -0.95 -12.78
C PRO A 83 7.24 -0.58 -11.39
N PHE A 84 6.37 -0.71 -10.40
CA PHE A 84 6.68 -0.46 -8.99
C PHE A 84 6.15 -1.62 -8.15
N ARG A 85 6.99 -2.18 -7.29
CA ARG A 85 6.62 -3.29 -6.41
C ARG A 85 6.16 -2.76 -5.07
N VAL A 86 4.88 -2.93 -4.78
CA VAL A 86 4.26 -2.58 -3.50
C VAL A 86 4.29 -3.80 -2.59
N GLY A 87 4.90 -3.67 -1.42
CA GLY A 87 5.01 -4.76 -0.45
C GLY A 87 6.42 -5.02 0.04
N LEU A 88 6.63 -6.22 0.57
CA LEU A 88 7.84 -6.65 1.27
C LEU A 88 8.81 -7.39 0.33
N GLN A 89 10.07 -6.99 0.37
CA GLN A 89 11.21 -7.71 -0.18
C GLN A 89 12.34 -7.69 0.84
N ALA A 90 12.62 -8.82 1.45
CA ALA A 90 13.59 -8.92 2.55
C ALA A 90 14.26 -10.29 2.60
N VAL A 91 15.27 -10.39 3.43
CA VAL A 91 15.91 -11.64 3.82
C VAL A 91 15.91 -11.72 5.33
N ALA A 92 15.46 -12.85 5.88
CA ALA A 92 15.55 -13.16 7.29
C ALA A 92 16.75 -14.07 7.53
N THR A 93 17.66 -13.64 8.40
CA THR A 93 18.92 -14.31 8.71
C THR A 93 18.96 -14.69 10.18
N PRO A 94 19.09 -16.00 10.52
CA PRO A 94 19.37 -16.43 11.89
C PRO A 94 20.79 -16.06 12.30
N VAL A 95 20.93 -15.37 13.44
CA VAL A 95 22.22 -14.95 13.98
C VAL A 95 22.46 -15.60 15.35
N PHE A 96 23.60 -16.24 15.50
CA PHE A 96 24.08 -16.83 16.74
C PHE A 96 25.28 -16.05 17.24
N ASN A 97 25.19 -15.50 18.42
CA ASN A 97 26.27 -14.74 19.07
C ASN A 97 27.22 -15.68 19.85
N ALA A 98 28.43 -15.22 20.10
CA ALA A 98 29.41 -15.96 20.87
C ALA A 98 29.04 -16.13 22.37
N ASP A 99 28.18 -15.27 22.88
CA ASP A 99 27.66 -15.30 24.24
C ASP A 99 26.49 -16.29 24.45
N GLY A 100 26.14 -17.07 23.41
CA GLY A 100 25.04 -18.05 23.45
C GLY A 100 23.67 -17.44 23.18
N THR A 101 23.56 -16.13 22.97
CA THR A 101 22.31 -15.52 22.55
C THR A 101 22.07 -15.69 21.05
N SER A 102 20.80 -15.71 20.65
CA SER A 102 20.44 -15.79 19.25
C SER A 102 19.27 -14.89 18.91
N ARG A 103 19.20 -14.51 17.64
CA ARG A 103 18.15 -13.64 17.12
C ARG A 103 17.89 -13.90 15.63
N MET A 104 16.71 -13.55 15.18
CA MET A 104 16.39 -13.40 13.76
C MET A 104 16.59 -11.93 13.35
N VAL A 105 17.25 -11.70 12.23
CA VAL A 105 17.43 -10.37 11.63
C VAL A 105 16.72 -10.33 10.30
N LEU A 106 15.77 -9.40 10.11
CA LEU A 106 15.10 -9.16 8.84
C LEU A 106 15.68 -7.89 8.22
N LYS A 107 16.28 -8.02 7.04
CA LYS A 107 16.85 -6.89 6.29
C LYS A 107 16.26 -6.82 4.90
N GLY A 108 15.81 -5.64 4.50
CA GLY A 108 15.22 -5.46 3.16
C GLY A 108 14.52 -4.13 2.98
N THR A 109 13.49 -4.13 2.15
CA THR A 109 12.67 -2.96 1.86
C THR A 109 11.19 -3.30 1.93
N PHE A 110 10.40 -2.33 2.34
CA PHE A 110 8.95 -2.37 2.25
C PHE A 110 8.46 -1.13 1.51
N ASN A 111 7.73 -1.34 0.44
CA ASN A 111 7.19 -0.28 -0.40
C ASN A 111 5.70 -0.15 -0.19
N CYS A 112 5.27 1.06 0.13
CA CYS A 112 3.86 1.43 0.27
C CYS A 112 3.38 2.23 -0.93
N PHE A 113 2.17 1.92 -1.34
CA PHE A 113 1.34 2.83 -2.11
C PHE A 113 0.47 3.61 -1.13
N THR A 114 0.65 4.93 -1.05
CA THR A 114 -0.01 5.73 -0.02
C THR A 114 -1.19 6.54 -0.54
N ARG A 115 -1.15 6.96 -1.79
CA ARG A 115 -2.21 7.78 -2.38
C ARG A 115 -2.14 7.81 -3.89
N GLN A 116 -3.31 7.86 -4.51
CA GLN A 116 -3.49 8.24 -5.89
C GLN A 116 -4.31 9.52 -5.96
N TYR A 117 -3.92 10.49 -6.77
CA TYR A 117 -4.71 11.69 -7.00
C TYR A 117 -4.59 12.13 -8.45
N SER A 118 -5.63 12.80 -8.94
CA SER A 118 -5.63 13.44 -10.22
C SER A 118 -5.55 14.95 -10.02
N PRO A 119 -4.56 15.65 -10.60
CA PRO A 119 -4.48 17.09 -10.51
C PRO A 119 -5.72 17.74 -11.12
N SER A 120 -6.21 18.81 -10.50
CA SER A 120 -7.35 19.59 -11.04
C SER A 120 -7.08 20.17 -12.42
N SER A 121 -5.82 20.40 -12.77
CA SER A 121 -5.37 20.86 -14.10
C SER A 121 -5.46 19.78 -15.17
N ASP A 122 -5.49 18.51 -14.80
CA ASP A 122 -5.59 17.38 -15.70
C ASP A 122 -6.25 16.16 -15.01
N PRO A 123 -7.59 16.06 -15.04
CA PRO A 123 -8.32 14.98 -14.40
C PRO A 123 -8.05 13.57 -14.98
N GLN A 124 -7.48 13.50 -16.18
CA GLN A 124 -7.13 12.23 -16.81
C GLN A 124 -5.76 11.71 -16.36
N MET A 125 -4.97 12.56 -15.71
CA MET A 125 -3.68 12.17 -15.18
C MET A 125 -3.83 11.65 -13.75
N SER A 126 -3.21 10.51 -13.48
CA SER A 126 -3.17 9.90 -12.16
C SER A 126 -1.75 9.92 -11.62
N ILE A 127 -1.54 10.58 -10.49
CA ILE A 127 -0.25 10.63 -9.81
C ILE A 127 -0.29 9.68 -8.61
N HIS A 128 0.72 8.83 -8.51
CA HIS A 128 0.86 7.85 -7.46
C HIS A 128 1.90 8.31 -6.44
N LEU A 129 1.51 8.37 -5.18
CA LEU A 129 2.43 8.62 -4.07
C LEU A 129 2.83 7.29 -3.45
N THR A 130 4.13 7.05 -3.45
CA THR A 130 4.74 5.83 -2.90
C THR A 130 5.71 6.20 -1.78
N ARG A 131 5.94 5.27 -0.87
CA ARG A 131 6.92 5.40 0.19
C ARG A 131 7.71 4.11 0.33
N THR A 132 9.02 4.21 0.40
CA THR A 132 9.92 3.09 0.65
C THR A 132 10.48 3.17 2.06
N TYR A 133 10.39 2.07 2.79
CA TYR A 133 11.01 1.87 4.09
C TYR A 133 12.18 0.91 3.96
N ASN A 134 13.34 1.30 4.46
CA ASN A 134 14.45 0.38 4.67
C ASN A 134 14.25 -0.35 5.99
N LEU A 135 14.26 -1.68 5.95
CA LEU A 135 14.02 -2.53 7.10
C LEU A 135 15.34 -3.06 7.67
N LEU A 136 15.47 -2.94 8.97
CA LEU A 136 16.43 -3.67 9.79
C LEU A 136 15.71 -3.98 11.11
N LEU A 137 15.10 -5.16 11.18
CA LEU A 137 14.34 -5.58 12.35
C LEU A 137 15.03 -6.78 12.99
N GLU A 138 15.01 -6.84 14.30
CA GLU A 138 15.61 -7.92 15.08
C GLU A 138 14.61 -8.46 16.12
N GLU A 139 14.53 -9.77 16.23
CA GLU A 139 13.73 -10.46 17.24
C GLU A 139 14.57 -11.53 17.93
N LYS A 140 14.63 -11.50 19.27
CA LYS A 140 15.32 -12.55 20.05
C LYS A 140 14.61 -13.87 19.83
N ALA A 141 15.38 -14.91 19.50
CA ALA A 141 14.84 -16.22 19.22
C ALA A 141 15.72 -17.31 19.84
N HIS A 142 15.09 -18.41 20.20
CA HIS A 142 15.73 -19.63 20.69
C HIS A 142 15.45 -20.76 19.69
N PRO A 143 16.30 -21.78 19.66
CA PRO A 143 16.03 -22.98 18.87
C PRO A 143 14.61 -23.51 19.08
N GLY A 144 13.88 -23.73 17.97
CA GLY A 144 12.49 -24.17 18.00
C GLY A 144 11.43 -23.07 18.13
N ASP A 145 11.80 -21.83 18.41
CA ASP A 145 10.84 -20.69 18.34
C ASP A 145 10.30 -20.56 16.90
N ARG A 146 9.00 -20.48 16.76
CA ARG A 146 8.37 -20.19 15.46
C ARG A 146 8.26 -18.68 15.28
N LEU A 147 8.68 -18.21 14.12
CA LEU A 147 8.73 -16.79 13.80
C LEU A 147 7.91 -16.47 12.56
N ALA A 148 7.39 -15.26 12.53
CA ALA A 148 6.68 -14.73 11.38
C ALA A 148 7.01 -13.24 11.16
N VAL A 149 6.80 -12.80 9.93
CA VAL A 149 6.74 -11.38 9.60
C VAL A 149 5.28 -10.96 9.58
N ARG A 150 4.92 -10.04 10.45
CA ARG A 150 3.62 -9.38 10.48
C ARG A 150 3.68 -8.13 9.64
N ILE A 151 2.77 -8.01 8.68
CA ILE A 151 2.65 -6.86 7.79
C ILE A 151 1.29 -6.21 8.05
N GLN A 152 1.31 -4.93 8.37
CA GLN A 152 0.12 -4.09 8.46
C GLN A 152 -0.04 -3.28 7.19
N GLY A 153 -1.27 -2.87 6.87
CA GLY A 153 -1.54 -2.03 5.71
C GLY A 153 -0.87 -0.66 5.83
N CYS A 154 -0.53 -0.10 4.69
CA CYS A 154 0.00 1.25 4.60
C CYS A 154 -1.11 2.28 4.76
N THR A 155 -0.92 3.26 5.63
CA THR A 155 -1.74 4.46 5.70
C THR A 155 -0.91 5.69 5.36
N LYS A 156 -1.56 6.76 4.96
CA LYS A 156 -0.88 8.03 4.64
C LYS A 156 -0.08 8.60 5.82
N ASP A 157 -0.50 8.28 7.03
CA ASP A 157 0.08 8.81 8.27
C ASP A 157 1.12 7.87 8.91
N THR A 158 1.35 6.70 8.31
CA THR A 158 2.32 5.71 8.80
C THR A 158 3.74 6.29 8.72
N LYS A 159 4.34 6.59 9.86
CA LYS A 159 5.72 7.12 9.97
C LYS A 159 6.76 6.00 10.02
N GLU A 160 6.41 4.90 10.64
CA GLU A 160 7.26 3.72 10.82
C GLU A 160 6.90 2.64 9.80
N PRO A 161 7.85 1.75 9.45
CA PRO A 161 7.53 0.65 8.56
C PRO A 161 6.43 -0.24 9.17
N PRO A 162 5.35 -0.52 8.44
CA PRO A 162 4.26 -1.35 8.93
C PRO A 162 4.60 -2.85 8.87
N VAL A 163 5.82 -3.20 9.28
CA VAL A 163 6.38 -4.55 9.24
C VAL A 163 7.04 -4.84 10.57
N MET A 164 6.76 -5.98 11.17
CA MET A 164 7.32 -6.42 12.44
C MET A 164 7.74 -7.89 12.37
N LEU A 165 8.86 -8.24 13.02
CA LEU A 165 9.16 -9.62 13.37
C LEU A 165 8.40 -9.97 14.64
N VAL A 166 7.76 -11.13 14.66
CA VAL A 166 6.98 -11.61 15.81
C VAL A 166 7.21 -13.10 16.02
N LYS A 167 7.08 -13.55 17.25
CA LYS A 167 6.97 -14.98 17.57
C LYS A 167 5.54 -15.43 17.27
N GLU A 168 5.40 -16.53 16.55
CA GLU A 168 4.10 -17.17 16.39
C GLU A 168 3.67 -17.73 17.75
N VAL A 169 2.52 -17.28 18.22
CA VAL A 169 1.88 -17.93 19.37
C VAL A 169 1.29 -19.24 18.86
N PRO A 170 1.68 -20.41 19.41
CA PRO A 170 1.05 -21.65 19.00
C PRO A 170 -0.46 -21.54 19.24
N PRO A 171 -1.30 -22.03 18.33
CA PRO A 171 -2.71 -22.07 18.57
C PRO A 171 -2.97 -22.84 19.86
N ASN A 172 -3.69 -22.23 20.79
CA ASN A 172 -4.11 -22.90 22.02
C ASN A 172 -4.92 -24.15 21.61
N HIS A 173 -4.38 -25.33 21.85
CA HIS A 173 -5.06 -26.60 21.71
C HIS A 173 -6.08 -26.80 22.82
#